data_a719683d42e7a42bf653531471742cfc
#
_entry.id   a719683d42e7a42bf653531471742cfc
#
_cell.length_a   1.000
_cell.length_b   1.000
_cell.length_c   1.000
_cell.angle_alpha   90.00
_cell.angle_beta   90.00
_cell.angle_gamma   90.00
#
_symmetry.space_group_name_H-M   'P 1'
#
loop_
_entity.id
_entity.type
_entity.pdbx_description
1 polymer ?
#
loop_
_entity_poly.entity_id
_entity_poly.type
_entity_poly.pdbx_seq_one_letter_code
_entity_poly.pdbx_strand_id
1 'polypeptide(L)'
;MKEVVVSGMGVHTSIGFGTETFWSGLLQGACGIGTVGVFDVSDHNHKRACEIKRMQPSAYFQDQVSGMGRTTGIVTPAVEEALQDAGLAPDGLPAYRVGLCVGTTMGEIEPLEKTLSGEPVDTPGGPHTIAVHLSRLLRLSGPRWTFTNACSAGNFAIARCMEELRLGRADIMIASGVDSLSWVAFTGFASLRAMSPDVCRPFDRKRQGLILGEGAGVLVLETREHAEKRRAQVKATLLGYGLCCDAHHITQPDPSAKGAVRAMRQALAMSGLTLGDISHVSAHGTGTIANDQMETKAIGEVFAGSGRTVTVNSIKGHIGHTLGAASAIEAVMAVKAIETGLFPPTLHTEDIDPLCMHDSVRLNRSVQSEPVEAVLSNSYAFGGINSSIVLAGPKGGRAAS
;
A
#
# COMPACT_ATOMS: atom_id res chain seq x y z
N MET A 1 -17.40 19.45 -1.49
CA MET A 1 -16.46 18.90 -0.47
C MET A 1 -15.07 19.43 -0.76
N LYS A 2 -14.20 19.64 0.27
CA LYS A 2 -12.80 20.01 0.04
C LYS A 2 -12.09 18.92 -0.77
N GLU A 3 -11.40 19.33 -1.82
CA GLU A 3 -10.58 18.42 -2.63
C GLU A 3 -9.28 18.10 -1.89
N VAL A 4 -8.89 16.84 -1.88
CA VAL A 4 -7.68 16.36 -1.19
C VAL A 4 -6.66 15.93 -2.24
N VAL A 5 -5.43 16.42 -2.10
CA VAL A 5 -4.35 16.19 -3.05
C VAL A 5 -3.15 15.53 -2.39
N VAL A 6 -2.38 14.82 -3.18
CA VAL A 6 -1.06 14.28 -2.81
C VAL A 6 -0.02 15.33 -3.17
N SER A 7 0.74 15.80 -2.19
CA SER A 7 1.82 16.77 -2.38
C SER A 7 3.21 16.18 -2.22
N GLY A 8 3.33 14.99 -1.64
CA GLY A 8 4.59 14.28 -1.51
C GLY A 8 4.42 12.79 -1.29
N MET A 9 5.45 12.02 -1.63
CA MET A 9 5.50 10.57 -1.53
C MET A 9 6.84 10.09 -1.01
N GLY A 10 6.82 8.94 -0.34
CA GLY A 10 8.03 8.23 0.05
C GLY A 10 7.79 6.73 0.10
N VAL A 11 8.83 5.95 -0.16
CA VAL A 11 8.72 4.49 -0.21
C VAL A 11 10.02 3.81 0.18
N HIS A 12 9.91 2.71 0.92
CA HIS A 12 11.03 1.86 1.27
C HIS A 12 10.62 0.40 1.11
N THR A 13 11.25 -0.33 0.21
CA THR A 13 10.92 -1.72 -0.12
C THR A 13 12.16 -2.57 -0.36
N SER A 14 11.97 -3.87 -0.52
CA SER A 14 13.04 -4.82 -0.85
C SER A 14 13.72 -4.57 -2.21
N ILE A 15 13.07 -3.84 -3.12
CA ILE A 15 13.67 -3.46 -4.43
C ILE A 15 14.30 -2.07 -4.41
N GLY A 16 14.31 -1.39 -3.28
CA GLY A 16 15.02 -0.14 -3.08
C GLY A 16 14.32 0.87 -2.19
N PHE A 17 15.07 1.90 -1.84
CA PHE A 17 14.62 3.09 -1.12
C PHE A 17 14.44 4.25 -2.10
N GLY A 18 13.38 5.02 -1.86
CA GLY A 18 13.05 6.21 -2.62
C GLY A 18 12.15 5.91 -3.83
N THR A 19 11.26 6.85 -4.12
CA THR A 19 10.21 6.73 -5.14
C THR A 19 10.78 6.46 -6.53
N GLU A 20 11.88 7.09 -6.90
CA GLU A 20 12.51 6.91 -8.22
C GLU A 20 13.20 5.55 -8.36
N THR A 21 13.90 5.09 -7.31
CA THR A 21 14.54 3.76 -7.30
C THR A 21 13.48 2.66 -7.35
N PHE A 22 12.44 2.77 -6.54
CA PHE A 22 11.32 1.86 -6.52
C PHE A 22 10.62 1.80 -7.89
N TRP A 23 10.31 2.97 -8.47
CA TRP A 23 9.66 3.06 -9.77
C TRP A 23 10.48 2.44 -10.88
N SER A 24 11.75 2.81 -10.97
CA SER A 24 12.68 2.22 -11.94
C SER A 24 12.78 0.71 -11.75
N GLY A 25 12.86 0.22 -10.51
CA GLY A 25 12.88 -1.21 -10.21
C GLY A 25 11.62 -1.92 -10.71
N LEU A 26 10.43 -1.36 -10.49
CA LEU A 26 9.18 -1.92 -10.99
C LEU A 26 9.17 -2.03 -12.52
N LEU A 27 9.57 -0.96 -13.22
CA LEU A 27 9.59 -0.94 -14.69
C LEU A 27 10.63 -1.90 -15.28
N GLN A 28 11.76 -2.11 -14.60
CA GLN A 28 12.81 -3.04 -15.01
C GLN A 28 12.51 -4.50 -14.63
N GLY A 29 11.41 -4.78 -13.93
CA GLY A 29 11.09 -6.12 -13.49
C GLY A 29 11.94 -6.60 -12.32
N ALA A 30 12.46 -5.70 -11.48
CA ALA A 30 13.19 -6.07 -10.29
C ALA A 30 12.32 -6.90 -9.34
N CYS A 31 12.92 -7.91 -8.72
CA CYS A 31 12.27 -8.82 -7.77
C CYS A 31 13.10 -8.90 -6.49
N GLY A 32 12.48 -8.56 -5.36
CA GLY A 32 13.11 -8.55 -4.04
C GLY A 32 13.09 -9.88 -3.30
N ILE A 33 12.61 -10.97 -3.94
CA ILE A 33 12.50 -12.28 -3.31
C ILE A 33 13.88 -12.87 -3.06
N GLY A 34 14.18 -13.16 -1.80
CA GLY A 34 15.43 -13.75 -1.37
C GLY A 34 15.27 -14.64 -0.15
N THR A 35 16.36 -15.22 0.34
CA THR A 35 16.35 -15.96 1.60
C THR A 35 16.15 -15.00 2.77
N VAL A 36 15.28 -15.35 3.71
CA VAL A 36 15.06 -14.60 4.96
C VAL A 36 16.33 -14.62 5.80
N GLY A 37 16.72 -13.45 6.29
CA GLY A 37 17.91 -13.26 7.12
C GLY A 37 17.64 -12.57 8.46
N VAL A 38 16.46 -11.96 8.64
CA VAL A 38 16.12 -11.20 9.87
C VAL A 38 15.72 -12.11 11.05
N PHE A 39 15.36 -13.37 10.80
CA PHE A 39 15.09 -14.40 11.81
C PHE A 39 15.41 -15.79 11.26
N ASP A 40 15.53 -16.77 12.15
CA ASP A 40 15.80 -18.15 11.77
C ASP A 40 14.57 -18.80 11.11
N VAL A 41 14.79 -19.37 9.94
CA VAL A 41 13.80 -20.13 9.16
C VAL A 41 14.21 -21.59 8.95
N SER A 42 15.18 -22.10 9.72
CA SER A 42 15.71 -23.47 9.57
C SER A 42 14.62 -24.54 9.67
N ASP A 43 13.66 -24.35 10.57
CA ASP A 43 12.56 -25.28 10.83
C ASP A 43 11.34 -25.06 9.90
N HIS A 44 11.34 -24.01 9.06
CA HIS A 44 10.26 -23.75 8.12
C HIS A 44 10.49 -24.46 6.79
N ASN A 45 9.41 -24.92 6.14
CA ASN A 45 9.46 -25.38 4.74
C ASN A 45 9.67 -24.23 3.76
N HIS A 46 9.21 -23.04 4.10
CA HIS A 46 9.41 -21.81 3.34
C HIS A 46 10.65 -21.09 3.86
N LYS A 47 11.48 -20.56 2.95
CA LYS A 47 12.75 -19.90 3.29
C LYS A 47 12.85 -18.50 2.70
N ARG A 48 11.84 -18.07 1.92
CA ARG A 48 11.91 -16.87 1.07
C ARG A 48 10.94 -15.81 1.52
N ALA A 49 11.40 -14.56 1.43
CA ALA A 49 10.59 -13.36 1.58
C ALA A 49 11.21 -12.20 0.78
N CYS A 50 10.49 -11.11 0.65
CA CYS A 50 11.01 -9.85 0.14
C CYS A 50 11.50 -8.98 1.30
N GLU A 51 12.73 -9.22 1.74
CA GLU A 51 13.39 -8.56 2.86
C GLU A 51 14.15 -7.32 2.40
N ILE A 52 14.08 -6.23 3.15
CA ILE A 52 14.96 -5.06 2.99
C ILE A 52 16.33 -5.40 3.54
N LYS A 53 17.27 -5.78 2.65
CA LYS A 53 18.63 -6.21 3.04
C LYS A 53 19.52 -5.07 3.52
N ARG A 54 19.23 -3.85 3.06
CA ARG A 54 19.96 -2.65 3.46
C ARG A 54 18.95 -1.60 3.94
N MET A 55 18.91 -1.43 5.25
CA MET A 55 18.10 -0.39 5.85
C MET A 55 18.65 0.99 5.47
N GLN A 56 17.76 1.85 4.99
CA GLN A 56 18.08 3.26 4.80
C GLN A 56 18.13 3.95 6.17
N PRO A 57 19.22 4.59 6.55
CA PRO A 57 19.26 5.38 7.79
C PRO A 57 18.36 6.62 7.65
N SER A 58 17.78 7.05 8.75
CA SER A 58 17.09 8.34 8.80
C SER A 58 18.10 9.48 8.60
N ALA A 59 17.74 10.45 7.78
CA ALA A 59 18.59 11.61 7.51
C ALA A 59 18.56 12.64 8.65
N TYR A 60 17.40 12.77 9.33
CA TYR A 60 17.18 13.78 10.37
C TYR A 60 17.20 13.22 11.80
N PHE A 61 16.86 11.92 11.96
CA PHE A 61 16.58 11.32 13.27
C PHE A 61 17.41 10.06 13.55
N GLN A 62 18.56 9.90 12.89
CA GLN A 62 19.36 8.67 12.96
C GLN A 62 19.62 8.20 14.40
N ASP A 63 20.06 9.09 15.28
CA ASP A 63 20.37 8.76 16.68
C ASP A 63 19.12 8.44 17.51
N GLN A 64 17.98 9.05 17.17
CA GLN A 64 16.73 8.86 17.89
C GLN A 64 15.97 7.61 17.43
N VAL A 65 16.12 7.18 16.17
CA VAL A 65 15.49 5.98 15.59
C VAL A 65 16.24 4.70 16.01
N SER A 66 17.51 4.82 16.34
CA SER A 66 18.30 3.70 16.86
C SER A 66 17.65 3.15 18.13
N GLY A 67 17.25 1.88 18.11
CA GLY A 67 16.55 1.21 19.20
C GLY A 67 15.03 1.36 19.22
N MET A 68 14.41 2.06 18.25
CA MET A 68 12.96 2.16 18.16
C MET A 68 12.27 0.93 17.53
N GLY A 69 13.05 -0.04 17.05
CA GLY A 69 12.58 -1.25 16.39
C GLY A 69 12.58 -1.16 14.86
N ARG A 70 12.50 -2.34 14.22
CA ARG A 70 12.67 -2.48 12.77
C ARG A 70 11.60 -1.75 11.97
N THR A 71 10.33 -1.86 12.38
CA THR A 71 9.21 -1.26 11.64
C THR A 71 9.31 0.26 11.63
N THR A 72 9.61 0.88 12.78
CA THR A 72 9.88 2.32 12.86
C THR A 72 11.10 2.71 12.00
N GLY A 73 12.16 1.89 12.00
CA GLY A 73 13.34 2.08 11.16
C GLY A 73 13.04 2.06 9.66
N ILE A 74 12.08 1.25 9.21
CA ILE A 74 11.65 1.18 7.80
C ILE A 74 10.84 2.43 7.40
N VAL A 75 9.91 2.86 8.23
CA VAL A 75 8.97 3.93 7.86
C VAL A 75 9.56 5.33 8.00
N THR A 76 10.47 5.57 8.95
CA THR A 76 11.01 6.91 9.21
C THR A 76 11.67 7.54 7.98
N PRO A 77 12.62 6.89 7.29
CA PRO A 77 13.21 7.47 6.08
C PRO A 77 12.21 7.66 4.94
N ALA A 78 11.17 6.81 4.83
CA ALA A 78 10.11 7.00 3.85
C ALA A 78 9.22 8.23 4.18
N VAL A 79 9.00 8.52 5.46
CA VAL A 79 8.31 9.75 5.90
C VAL A 79 9.17 10.97 5.59
N GLU A 80 10.47 10.91 5.85
CA GLU A 80 11.41 11.99 5.52
C GLU A 80 11.44 12.29 4.02
N GLU A 81 11.49 11.25 3.18
CA GLU A 81 11.40 11.39 1.73
C GLU A 81 10.08 12.06 1.32
N ALA A 82 8.94 11.59 1.85
CA ALA A 82 7.63 12.15 1.52
C ALA A 82 7.50 13.63 1.93
N LEU A 83 8.05 14.02 3.07
CA LEU A 83 8.09 15.40 3.51
C LEU A 83 9.00 16.26 2.61
N GLN A 84 10.18 15.77 2.29
CA GLN A 84 11.10 16.45 1.38
C GLN A 84 10.47 16.64 0.00
N ASP A 85 9.83 15.61 -0.53
CA ASP A 85 9.11 15.63 -1.82
C ASP A 85 7.92 16.62 -1.80
N ALA A 86 7.28 16.78 -0.62
CA ALA A 86 6.25 17.80 -0.40
C ALA A 86 6.81 19.21 -0.21
N GLY A 87 8.12 19.42 -0.19
CA GLY A 87 8.74 20.69 0.13
C GLY A 87 8.58 21.10 1.60
N LEU A 88 8.53 20.13 2.52
CA LEU A 88 8.37 20.33 3.96
C LEU A 88 9.64 19.85 4.68
N ALA A 89 10.21 20.71 5.51
CA ALA A 89 11.27 20.31 6.43
C ALA A 89 10.66 19.85 7.76
N PRO A 90 11.22 18.81 8.43
CA PRO A 90 10.71 18.35 9.73
C PRO A 90 10.60 19.47 10.77
N ASP A 91 11.58 20.38 10.83
CA ASP A 91 11.58 21.51 11.76
C ASP A 91 10.50 22.56 11.45
N GLY A 92 10.00 22.60 10.22
CA GLY A 92 8.93 23.50 9.80
C GLY A 92 7.52 22.98 10.10
N LEU A 93 7.35 21.69 10.41
CA LEU A 93 6.05 21.06 10.63
C LEU A 93 5.25 21.68 11.80
N PRO A 94 5.88 22.14 12.92
CA PRO A 94 5.12 22.76 14.01
C PRO A 94 4.34 24.03 13.62
N ALA A 95 4.64 24.64 12.48
CA ALA A 95 3.87 25.78 11.95
C ALA A 95 2.48 25.37 11.42
N TYR A 96 2.21 24.08 11.25
CA TYR A 96 0.97 23.52 10.73
C TYR A 96 0.33 22.55 11.70
N ARG A 97 -0.97 22.32 11.57
CA ARG A 97 -1.65 21.22 12.26
C ARG A 97 -1.42 19.94 11.46
N VAL A 98 -0.28 19.30 11.68
CA VAL A 98 0.10 18.06 10.98
C VAL A 98 -0.40 16.86 11.75
N GLY A 99 -1.22 16.03 11.10
CA GLY A 99 -1.70 14.76 11.64
C GLY A 99 -1.03 13.56 10.96
N LEU A 100 -1.24 12.38 11.53
CA LEU A 100 -0.64 11.12 11.11
C LEU A 100 -1.66 9.99 11.18
N CYS A 101 -1.78 9.20 10.12
CA CYS A 101 -2.44 7.90 10.12
C CYS A 101 -1.43 6.81 9.74
N VAL A 102 -1.31 5.79 10.57
CA VAL A 102 -0.46 4.61 10.35
C VAL A 102 -1.33 3.39 10.12
N GLY A 103 -1.18 2.74 8.96
CA GLY A 103 -1.73 1.42 8.67
C GLY A 103 -0.66 0.35 8.88
N THR A 104 -0.95 -0.68 9.65
CA THR A 104 -0.02 -1.78 9.92
C THR A 104 -0.79 -3.04 10.27
N THR A 105 -0.24 -4.20 10.00
CA THR A 105 -0.80 -5.49 10.44
C THR A 105 -0.21 -5.90 11.79
N MET A 106 1.11 -5.88 11.87
CA MET A 106 1.87 -6.41 13.01
C MET A 106 2.33 -5.32 13.99
N GLY A 107 2.42 -4.08 13.50
CA GLY A 107 2.97 -2.98 14.30
C GLY A 107 4.47 -3.08 14.53
N GLU A 108 4.94 -2.55 15.64
CA GLU A 108 6.32 -2.75 16.11
C GLU A 108 6.39 -4.11 16.79
N ILE A 109 6.56 -5.16 16.00
CA ILE A 109 6.46 -6.56 16.45
C ILE A 109 7.75 -7.09 17.03
N GLU A 110 8.91 -6.66 16.56
CA GLU A 110 10.22 -7.17 16.97
C GLU A 110 10.44 -7.12 18.49
N PRO A 111 10.10 -6.04 19.23
CA PRO A 111 10.23 -6.02 20.69
C PRO A 111 9.35 -7.08 21.39
N LEU A 112 8.17 -7.37 20.83
CA LEU A 112 7.31 -8.42 21.38
C LEU A 112 7.90 -9.82 21.16
N GLU A 113 8.47 -10.08 19.99
CA GLU A 113 9.15 -11.33 19.69
C GLU A 113 10.39 -11.54 20.60
N LYS A 114 11.20 -10.50 20.80
CA LYS A 114 12.34 -10.52 21.73
C LYS A 114 11.90 -10.79 23.17
N THR A 115 10.82 -10.15 23.62
CA THR A 115 10.26 -10.40 24.96
C THR A 115 9.86 -11.88 25.13
N LEU A 116 9.24 -12.48 24.11
CA LEU A 116 8.85 -13.89 24.12
C LEU A 116 10.07 -14.82 24.14
N SER A 117 11.18 -14.43 23.52
CA SER A 117 12.46 -15.17 23.55
C SER A 117 13.26 -14.94 24.84
N GLY A 118 12.78 -14.09 25.75
CA GLY A 118 13.50 -13.72 26.98
C GLY A 118 14.66 -12.76 26.78
N GLU A 119 14.72 -12.09 25.62
CA GLU A 119 15.71 -11.08 25.33
C GLU A 119 15.30 -9.72 25.94
N PRO A 120 16.27 -8.90 26.41
CA PRO A 120 15.98 -7.55 26.90
C PRO A 120 15.47 -6.66 25.75
N VAL A 121 14.49 -5.81 26.06
CA VAL A 121 13.95 -4.84 25.12
C VAL A 121 13.87 -3.47 25.76
N ASP A 122 14.32 -2.43 25.05
CA ASP A 122 14.32 -1.04 25.51
C ASP A 122 13.09 -0.25 25.04
N THR A 123 12.33 -0.82 24.10
CA THR A 123 11.20 -0.14 23.45
C THR A 123 9.94 -1.01 23.53
N PRO A 124 8.78 -0.44 23.83
CA PRO A 124 7.54 -1.20 23.80
C PRO A 124 7.18 -1.61 22.37
N GLY A 125 6.65 -2.82 22.21
CA GLY A 125 6.06 -3.29 20.96
C GLY A 125 4.60 -2.89 20.80
N GLY A 126 4.04 -3.23 19.63
CA GLY A 126 2.63 -3.09 19.34
C GLY A 126 2.29 -2.07 18.26
N PRO A 127 1.04 -2.07 17.77
CA PRO A 127 0.68 -1.31 16.57
C PRO A 127 0.68 0.22 16.76
N HIS A 128 0.35 0.72 17.95
CA HIS A 128 0.31 2.16 18.22
C HIS A 128 1.69 2.78 18.41
N THR A 129 2.71 1.97 18.69
CA THR A 129 4.08 2.42 18.99
C THR A 129 4.68 3.22 17.84
N ILE A 130 4.46 2.78 16.59
CA ILE A 130 4.95 3.46 15.38
C ILE A 130 4.41 4.90 15.31
N ALA A 131 3.10 5.07 15.51
CA ALA A 131 2.48 6.40 15.49
C ALA A 131 2.98 7.29 16.62
N VAL A 132 3.28 6.73 17.80
CA VAL A 132 3.88 7.44 18.93
C VAL A 132 5.31 7.89 18.59
N HIS A 133 6.14 6.99 18.04
CA HIS A 133 7.51 7.30 17.64
C HIS A 133 7.55 8.44 16.61
N LEU A 134 6.85 8.27 15.46
CA LEU A 134 6.80 9.28 14.42
C LEU A 134 6.24 10.62 14.91
N SER A 135 5.20 10.60 15.75
CA SER A 135 4.63 11.84 16.29
C SER A 135 5.58 12.60 17.20
N ARG A 136 6.40 11.88 17.96
CA ARG A 136 7.44 12.50 18.81
C ARG A 136 8.58 13.06 17.97
N LEU A 137 9.11 12.28 17.05
CA LEU A 137 10.19 12.70 16.15
C LEU A 137 9.82 13.97 15.36
N LEU A 138 8.62 14.00 14.81
CA LEU A 138 8.13 15.08 13.95
C LEU A 138 7.40 16.19 14.73
N ARG A 139 7.23 16.07 16.05
CA ARG A 139 6.52 17.04 16.91
C ARG A 139 5.12 17.36 16.40
N LEU A 140 4.36 16.32 16.01
CA LEU A 140 3.05 16.48 15.38
C LEU A 140 1.99 16.97 16.38
N SER A 141 1.17 17.95 15.96
CA SER A 141 0.12 18.56 16.77
C SER A 141 -1.30 18.16 16.34
N GLY A 142 -1.46 17.56 15.18
CA GLY A 142 -2.74 17.15 14.63
C GLY A 142 -3.23 15.77 15.10
N PRO A 143 -4.34 15.28 14.52
CA PRO A 143 -4.92 13.98 14.87
C PRO A 143 -3.99 12.83 14.52
N ARG A 144 -4.02 11.77 15.35
CA ARG A 144 -3.17 10.58 15.20
C ARG A 144 -4.03 9.33 15.28
N TRP A 145 -3.88 8.45 14.28
CA TRP A 145 -4.62 7.21 14.17
C TRP A 145 -3.69 6.05 13.83
N THR A 146 -4.00 4.87 14.36
CA THR A 146 -3.39 3.61 13.94
C THR A 146 -4.50 2.67 13.51
N PHE A 147 -4.33 2.06 12.34
CA PHE A 147 -5.25 1.10 11.75
C PHE A 147 -4.58 -0.26 11.67
N THR A 148 -5.27 -1.30 12.17
CA THR A 148 -4.81 -2.70 12.15
C THR A 148 -5.78 -3.56 11.33
N ASN A 149 -6.19 -3.03 10.18
CA ASN A 149 -7.12 -3.67 9.25
C ASN A 149 -6.40 -4.63 8.28
N ALA A 150 -5.43 -5.37 8.82
CA ALA A 150 -4.59 -6.32 8.08
C ALA A 150 -4.07 -5.71 6.77
N CYS A 151 -4.11 -6.45 5.66
CA CYS A 151 -3.54 -6.01 4.39
C CYS A 151 -4.15 -4.72 3.79
N SER A 152 -5.34 -4.33 4.26
CA SER A 152 -6.02 -3.10 3.82
C SER A 152 -5.68 -1.87 4.67
N ALA A 153 -4.85 -2.01 5.72
CA ALA A 153 -4.63 -0.97 6.72
C ALA A 153 -4.11 0.35 6.14
N GLY A 154 -3.25 0.31 5.12
CA GLY A 154 -2.77 1.50 4.42
C GLY A 154 -3.90 2.30 3.74
N ASN A 155 -4.85 1.63 3.07
CA ASN A 155 -6.02 2.32 2.48
C ASN A 155 -6.94 2.92 3.55
N PHE A 156 -7.11 2.27 4.71
CA PHE A 156 -7.84 2.84 5.85
C PHE A 156 -7.14 4.10 6.38
N ALA A 157 -5.81 4.08 6.46
CA ALA A 157 -5.03 5.25 6.86
C ALA A 157 -5.19 6.41 5.86
N ILE A 158 -5.12 6.13 4.56
CA ILE A 158 -5.32 7.13 3.48
C ILE A 158 -6.75 7.69 3.53
N ALA A 159 -7.77 6.85 3.64
CA ALA A 159 -9.17 7.26 3.75
C ALA A 159 -9.40 8.16 4.96
N ARG A 160 -8.84 7.79 6.13
CA ARG A 160 -8.97 8.60 7.34
C ARG A 160 -8.26 9.95 7.21
N CYS A 161 -7.09 10.01 6.62
CA CYS A 161 -6.43 11.27 6.33
C CYS A 161 -7.30 12.21 5.47
N MET A 162 -7.96 11.66 4.44
CA MET A 162 -8.90 12.42 3.63
C MET A 162 -10.05 13.00 4.45
N GLU A 163 -10.61 12.22 5.38
CA GLU A 163 -11.68 12.69 6.27
C GLU A 163 -11.23 13.80 7.21
N GLU A 164 -10.05 13.66 7.87
CA GLU A 164 -9.53 14.67 8.79
C GLU A 164 -9.30 16.01 8.08
N LEU A 165 -8.78 15.99 6.86
CA LEU A 165 -8.58 17.18 6.01
C LEU A 165 -9.92 17.81 5.61
N ARG A 166 -10.90 17.01 5.17
CA ARG A 166 -12.24 17.48 4.79
C ARG A 166 -12.98 18.12 5.97
N LEU A 167 -12.80 17.57 7.16
CA LEU A 167 -13.36 18.11 8.41
C LEU A 167 -12.59 19.32 8.94
N GLY A 168 -11.46 19.69 8.34
CA GLY A 168 -10.64 20.84 8.76
C GLY A 168 -9.94 20.63 10.11
N ARG A 169 -9.70 19.37 10.51
CA ARG A 169 -9.02 19.03 11.76
C ARG A 169 -7.50 19.03 11.64
N ALA A 170 -7.01 18.99 10.42
CA ALA A 170 -5.59 19.10 10.09
C ALA A 170 -5.41 19.99 8.84
N ASP A 171 -4.22 20.56 8.69
CA ASP A 171 -3.78 21.29 7.52
C ASP A 171 -3.05 20.35 6.57
N ILE A 172 -2.25 19.43 7.16
CA ILE A 172 -1.48 18.40 6.48
C ILE A 172 -1.73 17.05 7.19
N MET A 173 -1.87 15.98 6.43
CA MET A 173 -1.94 14.61 6.95
C MET A 173 -0.86 13.75 6.32
N ILE A 174 -0.13 13.01 7.14
CA ILE A 174 0.80 11.97 6.71
C ILE A 174 0.05 10.64 6.77
N ALA A 175 -0.20 10.03 5.62
CA ALA A 175 -0.77 8.70 5.51
C ALA A 175 0.36 7.70 5.27
N SER A 176 0.58 6.76 6.17
CA SER A 176 1.59 5.73 6.02
C SER A 176 1.00 4.33 6.16
N GLY A 177 1.53 3.39 5.37
CA GLY A 177 1.38 1.97 5.60
C GLY A 177 2.76 1.37 5.82
N VAL A 178 2.94 0.55 6.85
CA VAL A 178 4.23 -0.08 7.16
C VAL A 178 4.05 -1.41 7.88
N ASP A 179 4.84 -2.39 7.48
CA ASP A 179 5.09 -3.63 8.24
C ASP A 179 6.52 -4.11 7.99
N SER A 180 7.12 -4.70 9.00
CA SER A 180 8.38 -5.44 8.91
C SER A 180 8.12 -6.94 8.80
N LEU A 181 9.08 -7.68 8.25
CA LEU A 181 9.09 -9.13 8.36
C LEU A 181 9.21 -9.52 9.83
N SER A 182 8.42 -10.52 10.23
CA SER A 182 8.42 -11.06 11.58
C SER A 182 8.28 -12.58 11.56
N TRP A 183 8.87 -13.23 12.57
CA TRP A 183 8.76 -14.68 12.75
C TRP A 183 7.30 -15.10 12.99
N VAL A 184 6.55 -14.29 13.79
CA VAL A 184 5.14 -14.56 14.09
C VAL A 184 4.29 -14.55 12.83
N ALA A 185 4.41 -13.50 12.00
CA ALA A 185 3.66 -13.43 10.74
C ALA A 185 4.07 -14.54 9.78
N PHE A 186 5.37 -14.79 9.63
CA PHE A 186 5.90 -15.82 8.75
C PHE A 186 5.39 -17.21 9.12
N THR A 187 5.48 -17.56 10.41
CA THR A 187 4.97 -18.83 10.94
C THR A 187 3.45 -18.95 10.80
N GLY A 188 2.72 -17.87 11.04
CA GLY A 188 1.27 -17.82 10.89
C GLY A 188 0.84 -18.12 9.46
N PHE A 189 1.41 -17.43 8.47
CA PHE A 189 1.08 -17.64 7.04
C PHE A 189 1.55 -19.01 6.55
N ALA A 190 2.68 -19.53 7.02
CA ALA A 190 3.14 -20.88 6.71
C ALA A 190 2.15 -21.94 7.26
N SER A 191 1.68 -21.78 8.48
CA SER A 191 0.71 -22.67 9.12
C SER A 191 -0.63 -22.68 8.41
N LEU A 192 -1.05 -21.55 7.84
CA LEU A 192 -2.25 -21.42 7.01
C LEU A 192 -2.08 -22.00 5.60
N ARG A 193 -0.89 -22.47 5.24
CA ARG A 193 -0.55 -22.98 3.90
C ARG A 193 -0.86 -21.95 2.79
N ALA A 194 -0.68 -20.67 3.12
CA ALA A 194 -0.95 -19.56 2.21
C ALA A 194 0.29 -19.10 1.43
N MET A 195 1.47 -19.67 1.73
CA MET A 195 2.74 -19.25 1.16
C MET A 195 3.15 -20.08 -0.06
N SER A 196 3.70 -19.40 -1.06
CA SER A 196 4.35 -20.05 -2.21
C SER A 196 5.74 -20.57 -1.84
N PRO A 197 6.18 -21.71 -2.40
CA PRO A 197 7.50 -22.27 -2.11
C PRO A 197 8.65 -21.49 -2.76
N ASP A 198 8.40 -20.74 -3.83
CA ASP A 198 9.44 -20.11 -4.67
C ASP A 198 9.20 -18.61 -4.91
N VAL A 199 8.16 -18.22 -5.67
CA VAL A 199 7.85 -16.84 -6.05
C VAL A 199 6.34 -16.58 -5.97
N CYS A 200 5.96 -15.32 -5.82
CA CYS A 200 4.57 -14.88 -5.94
C CYS A 200 4.20 -14.77 -7.42
N ARG A 201 3.13 -15.46 -7.83
CA ARG A 201 2.61 -15.52 -9.21
C ARG A 201 1.16 -15.03 -9.28
N PRO A 202 0.90 -13.73 -9.21
CA PRO A 202 -0.48 -13.24 -9.25
C PRO A 202 -1.18 -13.67 -10.54
N PHE A 203 -2.38 -14.22 -10.43
CA PHE A 203 -3.26 -14.65 -11.53
C PHE A 203 -2.73 -15.79 -12.41
N ASP A 204 -1.54 -16.32 -12.16
CA ASP A 204 -0.97 -17.42 -12.92
C ASP A 204 -1.64 -18.77 -12.56
N ARG A 205 -1.75 -19.67 -13.54
CA ARG A 205 -2.32 -21.02 -13.37
C ARG A 205 -1.52 -21.86 -12.36
N LYS A 206 -0.21 -21.63 -12.25
CA LYS A 206 0.69 -22.36 -11.36
C LYS A 206 0.90 -21.66 -10.00
N ARG A 207 0.08 -20.63 -9.68
CA ARG A 207 0.19 -19.94 -8.40
C ARG A 207 -0.09 -20.88 -7.22
N GLN A 208 0.69 -20.75 -6.17
CA GLN A 208 0.62 -21.62 -4.99
C GLN A 208 0.50 -20.83 -3.67
N GLY A 209 0.35 -19.52 -3.74
CA GLY A 209 0.27 -18.67 -2.57
C GLY A 209 1.08 -17.38 -2.71
N LEU A 210 1.15 -16.66 -1.62
CA LEU A 210 1.89 -15.41 -1.50
C LEU A 210 3.34 -15.64 -1.07
N ILE A 211 4.16 -14.63 -1.26
CA ILE A 211 5.47 -14.46 -0.59
C ILE A 211 5.33 -13.25 0.32
N LEU A 212 5.75 -13.34 1.58
CA LEU A 212 5.76 -12.19 2.48
C LEU A 212 6.83 -11.18 2.08
N GLY A 213 6.56 -9.93 2.35
CA GLY A 213 7.51 -8.82 2.17
C GLY A 213 7.42 -7.85 3.32
N GLU A 214 8.34 -6.92 3.37
CA GLU A 214 8.34 -5.78 4.27
C GLU A 214 8.52 -4.48 3.50
N GLY A 215 8.08 -3.38 4.08
CA GLY A 215 8.23 -2.06 3.47
C GLY A 215 7.36 -1.00 4.10
N ALA A 216 7.50 0.20 3.57
CA ALA A 216 6.66 1.35 3.89
C ALA A 216 6.29 2.12 2.63
N GLY A 217 5.03 2.60 2.58
CA GLY A 217 4.58 3.59 1.63
C GLY A 217 3.98 4.78 2.38
N VAL A 218 4.29 5.99 1.94
CA VAL A 218 3.89 7.22 2.59
C VAL A 218 3.37 8.23 1.58
N LEU A 219 2.25 8.87 1.89
CA LEU A 219 1.69 10.00 1.17
C LEU A 219 1.55 11.20 2.11
N VAL A 220 1.95 12.38 1.65
CA VAL A 220 1.60 13.66 2.27
C VAL A 220 0.34 14.17 1.58
N LEU A 221 -0.72 14.35 2.35
CA LEU A 221 -2.04 14.77 1.88
C LEU A 221 -2.41 16.14 2.44
N GLU A 222 -3.02 16.95 1.60
CA GLU A 222 -3.47 18.31 1.94
C GLU A 222 -4.79 18.62 1.23
N THR A 223 -5.51 19.65 1.69
CA THR A 223 -6.54 20.22 0.80
C THR A 223 -5.87 20.97 -0.35
N ARG A 224 -6.49 20.98 -1.53
CA ARG A 224 -5.97 21.73 -2.69
C ARG A 224 -5.70 23.19 -2.34
N GLU A 225 -6.63 23.85 -1.64
CA GLU A 225 -6.48 25.23 -1.20
C GLU A 225 -5.21 25.43 -0.35
N HIS A 226 -4.92 24.51 0.58
CA HIS A 226 -3.72 24.58 1.42
C HIS A 226 -2.44 24.38 0.60
N ALA A 227 -2.43 23.37 -0.28
CA ALA A 227 -1.30 23.09 -1.16
C ALA A 227 -0.97 24.28 -2.08
N GLU A 228 -2.00 24.88 -2.69
CA GLU A 228 -1.84 26.06 -3.55
C GLU A 228 -1.32 27.29 -2.77
N LYS A 229 -1.86 27.53 -1.57
CA LYS A 229 -1.44 28.64 -0.71
C LYS A 229 0.05 28.57 -0.36
N ARG A 230 0.57 27.36 -0.08
CA ARG A 230 2.01 27.19 0.18
C ARG A 230 2.84 26.88 -1.07
N ARG A 231 2.23 26.90 -2.26
CA ARG A 231 2.85 26.64 -3.58
C ARG A 231 3.46 25.22 -3.66
N ALA A 232 2.80 24.24 -3.07
CA ALA A 232 3.20 22.85 -3.20
C ALA A 232 2.93 22.33 -4.62
N GLN A 233 3.77 21.42 -5.09
CA GLN A 233 3.49 20.67 -6.30
C GLN A 233 2.41 19.63 -6.01
N VAL A 234 1.30 19.69 -6.72
CA VAL A 234 0.25 18.65 -6.66
C VAL A 234 0.61 17.53 -7.62
N LYS A 235 0.76 16.32 -7.10
CA LYS A 235 1.12 15.11 -7.87
C LYS A 235 -0.10 14.34 -8.35
N ALA A 236 -1.08 14.20 -7.48
CA ALA A 236 -2.33 13.51 -7.76
C ALA A 236 -3.45 14.05 -6.88
N THR A 237 -4.68 13.71 -7.23
CA THR A 237 -5.87 13.99 -6.43
C THR A 237 -6.44 12.69 -5.88
N LEU A 238 -6.68 12.62 -4.57
CA LEU A 238 -7.41 11.53 -3.93
C LEU A 238 -8.91 11.83 -4.01
N LEU A 239 -9.61 11.14 -4.90
CA LEU A 239 -11.01 11.47 -5.22
C LEU A 239 -12.02 10.75 -4.35
N GLY A 240 -11.74 9.49 -3.98
CA GLY A 240 -12.70 8.71 -3.24
C GLY A 240 -12.11 7.44 -2.66
N TYR A 241 -12.88 6.82 -1.77
CA TYR A 241 -12.60 5.52 -1.18
C TYR A 241 -13.88 4.73 -0.97
N GLY A 242 -13.76 3.41 -0.86
CA GLY A 242 -14.80 2.50 -0.44
C GLY A 242 -14.25 1.47 0.53
N LEU A 243 -14.94 1.27 1.65
CA LEU A 243 -14.54 0.37 2.72
C LEU A 243 -15.75 -0.49 3.11
N CYS A 244 -15.55 -1.82 3.16
CA CYS A 244 -16.60 -2.73 3.63
C CYS A 244 -16.02 -4.05 4.15
N CYS A 245 -16.89 -4.92 4.64
CA CYS A 245 -16.55 -6.25 5.12
C CYS A 245 -17.47 -7.29 4.47
N ASP A 246 -16.88 -8.46 4.11
CA ASP A 246 -17.63 -9.61 3.57
C ASP A 246 -18.52 -10.25 4.63
N ALA A 247 -18.04 -10.29 5.89
CA ALA A 247 -18.64 -11.08 6.98
C ALA A 247 -18.86 -12.56 6.59
N HIS A 248 -17.95 -13.13 5.80
CA HIS A 248 -18.06 -14.49 5.25
C HIS A 248 -17.19 -15.50 6.00
N HIS A 249 -15.88 -15.27 6.05
CA HIS A 249 -14.90 -16.17 6.67
C HIS A 249 -13.67 -15.41 7.16
N ILE A 250 -12.94 -15.98 8.15
CA ILE A 250 -11.77 -15.31 8.75
C ILE A 250 -10.61 -15.18 7.75
N THR A 251 -10.37 -16.20 6.91
CA THR A 251 -9.20 -16.24 6.02
C THR A 251 -9.54 -16.38 4.54
N GLN A 252 -10.80 -16.64 4.20
CA GLN A 252 -11.24 -16.82 2.82
C GLN A 252 -12.11 -15.64 2.38
N PRO A 253 -11.87 -15.07 1.18
CA PRO A 253 -12.76 -14.06 0.63
C PRO A 253 -14.13 -14.68 0.30
N ASP A 254 -15.18 -13.85 0.28
CA ASP A 254 -16.48 -14.28 -0.24
C ASP A 254 -16.37 -14.58 -1.74
N PRO A 255 -16.58 -15.85 -2.19
CA PRO A 255 -16.49 -16.22 -3.59
C PRO A 255 -17.55 -15.55 -4.47
N SER A 256 -18.59 -14.95 -3.85
CA SER A 256 -19.56 -14.12 -4.58
C SER A 256 -18.96 -12.79 -5.04
N ALA A 257 -17.84 -12.35 -4.46
CA ALA A 257 -17.14 -11.09 -4.69
C ALA A 257 -17.91 -9.80 -4.29
N LYS A 258 -19.07 -9.93 -3.62
CA LYS A 258 -19.95 -8.79 -3.32
C LYS A 258 -19.28 -7.70 -2.48
N GLY A 259 -18.40 -8.05 -1.53
CA GLY A 259 -17.67 -7.09 -0.74
C GLY A 259 -16.69 -6.26 -1.57
N ALA A 260 -15.88 -6.93 -2.38
CA ALA A 260 -14.94 -6.27 -3.29
C ALA A 260 -15.65 -5.35 -4.29
N VAL A 261 -16.74 -5.84 -4.92
CA VAL A 261 -17.60 -5.04 -5.82
C VAL A 261 -18.15 -3.81 -5.10
N ARG A 262 -18.63 -3.97 -3.87
CA ARG A 262 -19.16 -2.86 -3.06
C ARG A 262 -18.10 -1.82 -2.77
N ALA A 263 -16.89 -2.22 -2.35
CA ALA A 263 -15.80 -1.31 -2.07
C ALA A 263 -15.42 -0.49 -3.31
N MET A 264 -15.26 -1.14 -4.47
CA MET A 264 -14.97 -0.46 -5.73
C MET A 264 -16.08 0.51 -6.13
N ARG A 265 -17.35 0.10 -6.09
CA ARG A 265 -18.49 0.97 -6.44
C ARG A 265 -18.62 2.17 -5.50
N GLN A 266 -18.35 2.01 -4.20
CA GLN A 266 -18.34 3.13 -3.25
C GLN A 266 -17.22 4.12 -3.57
N ALA A 267 -16.01 3.64 -3.85
CA ALA A 267 -14.89 4.51 -4.23
C ALA A 267 -15.19 5.29 -5.51
N LEU A 268 -15.73 4.62 -6.53
CA LEU A 268 -16.15 5.25 -7.79
C LEU A 268 -17.27 6.28 -7.58
N ALA A 269 -18.31 5.94 -6.83
CA ALA A 269 -19.40 6.87 -6.54
C ALA A 269 -18.92 8.12 -5.81
N MET A 270 -17.99 7.97 -4.84
CA MET A 270 -17.40 9.10 -4.13
C MET A 270 -16.50 9.96 -5.03
N SER A 271 -15.79 9.33 -5.98
CA SER A 271 -14.89 10.03 -6.90
C SER A 271 -15.62 10.92 -7.91
N GLY A 272 -16.87 10.62 -8.22
CA GLY A 272 -17.63 11.26 -9.27
C GLY A 272 -17.16 10.92 -10.70
N LEU A 273 -16.23 9.98 -10.84
CA LEU A 273 -15.75 9.48 -12.13
C LEU A 273 -16.66 8.37 -12.67
N THR A 274 -16.64 8.21 -13.98
CA THR A 274 -17.25 7.08 -14.68
C THR A 274 -16.24 5.94 -14.81
N LEU A 275 -16.70 4.75 -15.15
CA LEU A 275 -15.80 3.62 -15.47
C LEU A 275 -14.88 3.92 -16.66
N GLY A 276 -15.31 4.78 -17.56
CA GLY A 276 -14.52 5.24 -18.71
C GLY A 276 -13.28 6.06 -18.32
N ASP A 277 -13.32 6.72 -17.18
CA ASP A 277 -12.23 7.56 -16.69
C ASP A 277 -11.14 6.74 -15.96
N ILE A 278 -11.45 5.49 -15.57
CA ILE A 278 -10.48 4.60 -14.90
C ILE A 278 -9.60 3.93 -15.95
N SER A 279 -8.36 4.36 -16.04
CA SER A 279 -7.38 3.80 -16.97
C SER A 279 -6.82 2.47 -16.49
N HIS A 280 -6.71 2.30 -15.16
CA HIS A 280 -5.98 1.18 -14.57
C HIS A 280 -6.54 0.76 -13.22
N VAL A 281 -6.44 -0.54 -12.91
CA VAL A 281 -6.70 -1.12 -11.59
C VAL A 281 -5.41 -1.70 -11.03
N SER A 282 -4.93 -1.13 -9.93
CA SER A 282 -3.91 -1.76 -9.09
C SER A 282 -4.60 -2.82 -8.25
N ALA A 283 -4.40 -4.07 -8.60
CA ALA A 283 -5.05 -5.19 -7.96
C ALA A 283 -4.35 -5.59 -6.66
N HIS A 284 -5.12 -6.16 -5.73
CA HIS A 284 -4.56 -6.82 -4.56
C HIS A 284 -3.67 -8.00 -4.96
N GLY A 285 -4.11 -8.87 -5.86
CA GLY A 285 -3.32 -9.85 -6.61
C GLY A 285 -2.23 -10.55 -5.80
N THR A 286 -2.62 -11.41 -4.84
CA THR A 286 -1.69 -12.03 -3.88
C THR A 286 -0.99 -13.28 -4.38
N GLY A 287 -1.41 -13.84 -5.53
CA GLY A 287 -0.96 -15.14 -5.99
C GLY A 287 -1.60 -16.31 -5.24
N THR A 288 -2.63 -16.06 -4.42
CA THR A 288 -3.46 -17.12 -3.81
C THR A 288 -4.62 -17.48 -4.73
N ILE A 289 -5.03 -18.76 -4.71
CA ILE A 289 -6.07 -19.26 -5.61
C ILE A 289 -7.38 -18.48 -5.38
N ALA A 290 -7.83 -18.38 -4.13
CA ALA A 290 -9.13 -17.80 -3.81
C ALA A 290 -9.19 -16.29 -4.07
N ASN A 291 -8.15 -15.53 -3.68
CA ASN A 291 -8.14 -14.07 -3.87
C ASN A 291 -8.17 -13.72 -5.35
N ASP A 292 -7.27 -14.30 -6.15
CA ASP A 292 -7.09 -13.86 -7.53
C ASP A 292 -8.32 -14.17 -8.40
N GLN A 293 -9.01 -15.29 -8.14
CA GLN A 293 -10.28 -15.61 -8.78
C GLN A 293 -11.40 -14.66 -8.36
N MET A 294 -11.54 -14.41 -7.06
CA MET A 294 -12.54 -13.50 -6.52
C MET A 294 -12.34 -12.09 -7.04
N GLU A 295 -11.10 -11.61 -7.05
CA GLU A 295 -10.76 -10.24 -7.47
C GLU A 295 -11.00 -10.03 -8.97
N THR A 296 -10.59 -10.97 -9.82
CA THR A 296 -10.86 -10.89 -11.27
C THR A 296 -12.35 -10.84 -11.55
N LYS A 297 -13.13 -11.69 -10.86
CA LYS A 297 -14.60 -11.67 -10.95
C LYS A 297 -15.18 -10.32 -10.50
N ALA A 298 -14.68 -9.77 -9.38
CA ALA A 298 -15.14 -8.48 -8.86
C ALA A 298 -14.86 -7.32 -9.84
N ILE A 299 -13.61 -7.24 -10.37
CA ILE A 299 -13.24 -6.22 -11.35
C ILE A 299 -14.09 -6.40 -12.62
N GLY A 300 -14.21 -7.64 -13.10
CA GLY A 300 -15.02 -7.96 -14.26
C GLY A 300 -16.49 -7.53 -14.10
N GLU A 301 -17.12 -7.80 -12.95
CA GLU A 301 -18.49 -7.37 -12.66
C GLU A 301 -18.63 -5.84 -12.60
N VAL A 302 -17.67 -5.14 -12.01
CA VAL A 302 -17.71 -3.67 -11.92
C VAL A 302 -17.58 -3.05 -13.31
N PHE A 303 -16.68 -3.56 -14.15
CA PHE A 303 -16.41 -3.00 -15.48
C PHE A 303 -17.27 -3.62 -16.60
N ALA A 304 -18.09 -4.62 -16.30
CA ALA A 304 -19.03 -5.16 -17.26
C ALA A 304 -19.97 -4.06 -17.76
N GLY A 305 -20.17 -4.01 -19.07
CA GLY A 305 -21.02 -2.98 -19.69
C GLY A 305 -20.41 -1.60 -19.86
N SER A 306 -19.16 -1.38 -19.43
CA SER A 306 -18.42 -0.13 -19.69
C SER A 306 -18.05 0.05 -21.16
N GLY A 307 -18.13 -1.00 -21.97
CA GLY A 307 -17.64 -1.03 -23.35
C GLY A 307 -16.10 -0.99 -23.47
N ARG A 308 -15.38 -1.06 -22.35
CA ARG A 308 -13.91 -0.98 -22.29
C ARG A 308 -13.34 -2.16 -21.48
N THR A 309 -12.14 -2.56 -21.86
CA THR A 309 -11.30 -3.46 -21.08
C THR A 309 -10.38 -2.62 -20.21
N VAL A 310 -10.40 -2.84 -18.89
CA VAL A 310 -9.50 -2.14 -17.94
C VAL A 310 -8.20 -2.91 -17.79
N THR A 311 -7.08 -2.17 -17.76
CA THR A 311 -5.76 -2.75 -17.51
C THR A 311 -5.58 -3.00 -16.01
N VAL A 312 -5.04 -4.17 -15.65
CA VAL A 312 -4.86 -4.61 -14.26
C VAL A 312 -3.44 -5.08 -14.04
N ASN A 313 -2.82 -4.71 -12.93
CA ASN A 313 -1.55 -5.29 -12.48
C ASN A 313 -1.54 -5.59 -10.99
N SER A 314 -0.55 -6.40 -10.56
CA SER A 314 -0.14 -6.55 -9.16
C SER A 314 1.37 -6.47 -9.07
N ILE A 315 1.86 -5.67 -8.12
CA ILE A 315 3.30 -5.52 -7.86
C ILE A 315 3.82 -6.52 -6.82
N LYS A 316 2.98 -7.44 -6.34
CA LYS A 316 3.39 -8.42 -5.32
C LYS A 316 4.38 -9.46 -5.84
N GLY A 317 4.47 -9.64 -7.16
CA GLY A 317 5.56 -10.39 -7.78
C GLY A 317 6.94 -9.73 -7.61
N HIS A 318 6.98 -8.41 -7.43
CA HIS A 318 8.22 -7.63 -7.23
C HIS A 318 8.66 -7.57 -5.76
N ILE A 319 7.73 -7.24 -4.86
CA ILE A 319 8.03 -6.87 -3.47
C ILE A 319 7.41 -7.81 -2.43
N GLY A 320 6.75 -8.88 -2.87
CA GLY A 320 5.98 -9.75 -1.98
C GLY A 320 4.73 -9.06 -1.44
N HIS A 321 4.06 -9.73 -0.52
CA HIS A 321 2.93 -9.17 0.21
C HIS A 321 3.43 -8.47 1.47
N THR A 322 3.49 -7.16 1.45
CA THR A 322 4.01 -6.31 2.53
C THR A 322 2.95 -6.01 3.61
N LEU A 323 1.96 -6.88 3.76
CA LEU A 323 0.90 -6.80 4.78
C LEU A 323 0.20 -5.44 4.80
N GLY A 324 0.15 -4.75 5.95
CA GLY A 324 -0.49 -3.44 6.11
C GLY A 324 0.19 -2.30 5.35
N ALA A 325 1.44 -2.48 4.91
CA ALA A 325 2.12 -1.54 4.03
C ALA A 325 1.63 -1.61 2.58
N ALA A 326 1.11 -2.77 2.14
CA ALA A 326 0.88 -3.08 0.73
C ALA A 326 0.07 -1.99 0.02
N SER A 327 -1.10 -1.64 0.54
CA SER A 327 -1.99 -0.68 -0.11
C SER A 327 -1.42 0.75 -0.16
N ALA A 328 -0.58 1.16 0.80
CA ALA A 328 0.08 2.46 0.75
C ALA A 328 1.24 2.48 -0.27
N ILE A 329 2.00 1.39 -0.40
CA ILE A 329 3.02 1.25 -1.46
C ILE A 329 2.36 1.22 -2.83
N GLU A 330 1.24 0.50 -2.97
CA GLU A 330 0.43 0.46 -4.20
C GLU A 330 -0.17 1.84 -4.55
N ALA A 331 -0.51 2.67 -3.54
CA ALA A 331 -0.92 4.05 -3.77
C ALA A 331 0.24 4.92 -4.29
N VAL A 332 1.47 4.77 -3.78
CA VAL A 332 2.67 5.43 -4.34
C VAL A 332 2.90 4.99 -5.79
N MET A 333 2.81 3.69 -6.08
CA MET A 333 2.89 3.17 -7.46
C MET A 333 1.82 3.79 -8.36
N ALA A 334 0.58 3.92 -7.87
CA ALA A 334 -0.52 4.52 -8.64
C ALA A 334 -0.26 6.00 -8.96
N VAL A 335 0.27 6.79 -8.01
CA VAL A 335 0.66 8.18 -8.28
C VAL A 335 1.80 8.25 -9.31
N LYS A 336 2.81 7.38 -9.21
CA LYS A 336 3.89 7.31 -10.23
C LYS A 336 3.37 6.92 -11.60
N ALA A 337 2.40 6.01 -11.69
CA ALA A 337 1.76 5.65 -12.95
C ALA A 337 1.02 6.86 -13.57
N ILE A 338 0.31 7.64 -12.76
CA ILE A 338 -0.35 8.87 -13.18
C ILE A 338 0.66 9.92 -13.68
N GLU A 339 1.77 10.11 -12.96
CA GLU A 339 2.81 11.08 -13.33
C GLU A 339 3.50 10.73 -14.66
N THR A 340 3.74 9.44 -14.90
CA THR A 340 4.60 8.99 -16.02
C THR A 340 3.83 8.45 -17.23
N GLY A 341 2.57 8.07 -17.06
CA GLY A 341 1.81 7.35 -18.08
C GLY A 341 2.32 5.92 -18.33
N LEU A 342 3.05 5.34 -17.38
CA LEU A 342 3.60 3.99 -17.50
C LEU A 342 2.93 3.07 -16.48
N PHE A 343 2.80 1.77 -16.83
CA PHE A 343 2.34 0.73 -15.90
C PHE A 343 3.41 -0.36 -15.76
N PRO A 344 3.78 -0.74 -14.54
CA PRO A 344 4.68 -1.85 -14.32
C PRO A 344 4.00 -3.20 -14.61
N PRO A 345 4.78 -4.23 -14.98
CA PRO A 345 4.24 -5.56 -15.25
C PRO A 345 3.80 -6.28 -13.97
N THR A 346 2.90 -7.24 -14.12
CA THR A 346 2.68 -8.31 -13.13
C THR A 346 3.74 -9.38 -13.37
N LEU A 347 4.70 -9.53 -12.44
CA LEU A 347 5.78 -10.50 -12.60
C LEU A 347 5.30 -11.95 -12.36
N HIS A 348 6.04 -12.88 -12.96
CA HIS A 348 5.86 -14.34 -12.79
C HIS A 348 4.50 -14.86 -13.27
N THR A 349 3.76 -14.09 -14.08
CA THR A 349 2.50 -14.51 -14.69
C THR A 349 2.74 -14.87 -16.15
N GLU A 350 3.07 -16.13 -16.39
CA GLU A 350 3.36 -16.68 -17.71
C GLU A 350 2.10 -17.24 -18.39
N ASP A 351 1.28 -18.00 -17.64
CA ASP A 351 0.06 -18.66 -18.10
C ASP A 351 -1.12 -18.26 -17.20
N ILE A 352 -1.93 -17.30 -17.68
CA ILE A 352 -3.06 -16.79 -16.90
C ILE A 352 -4.05 -17.93 -16.63
N ASP A 353 -4.44 -18.11 -15.35
CA ASP A 353 -5.49 -19.06 -14.99
C ASP A 353 -6.82 -18.68 -15.68
N PRO A 354 -7.44 -19.59 -16.42
CA PRO A 354 -8.77 -19.33 -17.03
C PRO A 354 -9.82 -18.81 -16.03
N LEU A 355 -9.72 -19.15 -14.75
CA LEU A 355 -10.59 -18.64 -13.69
C LEU A 355 -10.24 -17.21 -13.26
N CYS A 356 -9.10 -16.68 -13.73
CA CYS A 356 -8.67 -15.29 -13.57
C CYS A 356 -8.77 -14.50 -14.88
N MET A 357 -9.62 -14.94 -15.83
CA MET A 357 -9.88 -14.24 -17.09
C MET A 357 -11.31 -13.67 -17.10
N HIS A 358 -11.44 -12.46 -17.64
CA HIS A 358 -12.73 -11.80 -17.85
C HIS A 358 -12.62 -10.84 -19.04
N ASP A 359 -13.66 -10.73 -19.87
CA ASP A 359 -13.65 -9.91 -21.09
C ASP A 359 -13.36 -8.43 -20.83
N SER A 360 -13.76 -7.93 -19.67
CA SER A 360 -13.50 -6.53 -19.26
C SER A 360 -12.15 -6.32 -18.55
N VAL A 361 -11.31 -7.36 -18.44
CA VAL A 361 -10.04 -7.32 -17.68
C VAL A 361 -8.88 -7.71 -18.57
N ARG A 362 -7.87 -6.87 -18.67
CA ARG A 362 -6.59 -7.14 -19.34
C ARG A 362 -5.45 -7.14 -18.31
N LEU A 363 -4.94 -8.31 -17.99
CA LEU A 363 -3.80 -8.40 -17.09
C LEU A 363 -2.52 -7.88 -17.78
N ASN A 364 -1.85 -6.93 -17.12
CA ASN A 364 -0.62 -6.34 -17.61
C ASN A 364 0.60 -7.19 -17.26
N ARG A 365 1.32 -7.72 -18.27
CA ARG A 365 2.51 -8.58 -18.12
C ARG A 365 3.80 -7.94 -18.64
N SER A 366 3.71 -6.75 -19.21
CA SER A 366 4.86 -5.97 -19.70
C SER A 366 4.65 -4.51 -19.39
N VAL A 367 5.69 -3.70 -19.40
CA VAL A 367 5.54 -2.25 -19.25
C VAL A 367 4.63 -1.73 -20.35
N GLN A 368 3.57 -1.05 -19.98
CA GLN A 368 2.66 -0.36 -20.89
C GLN A 368 2.87 1.14 -20.79
N SER A 369 2.68 1.85 -21.92
CA SER A 369 2.76 3.31 -21.99
C SER A 369 1.45 3.82 -22.58
N GLU A 370 0.60 4.35 -21.73
CA GLU A 370 -0.70 4.92 -22.09
C GLU A 370 -1.01 6.11 -21.13
N PRO A 371 -1.76 7.13 -21.55
CA PRO A 371 -2.19 8.17 -20.63
C PRO A 371 -2.96 7.58 -19.44
N VAL A 372 -2.57 7.96 -18.22
CA VAL A 372 -3.21 7.49 -16.99
C VAL A 372 -3.99 8.64 -16.38
N GLU A 373 -5.31 8.63 -16.57
CA GLU A 373 -6.19 9.67 -16.01
C GLU A 373 -6.52 9.37 -14.55
N ALA A 374 -6.94 8.14 -14.25
CA ALA A 374 -7.24 7.71 -12.90
C ALA A 374 -6.92 6.21 -12.69
N VAL A 375 -6.55 5.90 -11.47
CA VAL A 375 -6.26 4.54 -10.98
C VAL A 375 -7.20 4.18 -9.85
N LEU A 376 -7.80 3.00 -9.93
CA LEU A 376 -8.52 2.35 -8.85
C LEU A 376 -7.56 1.37 -8.16
N SER A 377 -7.22 1.58 -6.90
CA SER A 377 -6.33 0.71 -6.14
C SER A 377 -7.11 -0.09 -5.11
N ASN A 378 -7.05 -1.42 -5.22
CA ASN A 378 -7.78 -2.38 -4.40
C ASN A 378 -6.88 -3.02 -3.34
N SER A 379 -7.42 -3.25 -2.16
CA SER A 379 -6.77 -4.09 -1.17
C SER A 379 -7.79 -4.87 -0.37
N TYR A 380 -7.57 -6.17 -0.28
CA TYR A 380 -8.42 -7.12 0.42
C TYR A 380 -7.64 -7.80 1.53
N ALA A 381 -8.30 -8.14 2.62
CA ALA A 381 -7.60 -8.65 3.78
C ALA A 381 -8.36 -9.81 4.45
N PHE A 382 -7.61 -10.62 5.19
CA PHE A 382 -8.20 -11.55 6.12
C PHE A 382 -9.17 -10.84 7.07
N GLY A 383 -10.19 -11.55 7.53
CA GLY A 383 -11.36 -10.97 8.20
C GLY A 383 -12.44 -10.48 7.23
N GLY A 384 -12.23 -10.66 5.91
CA GLY A 384 -13.16 -10.21 4.87
C GLY A 384 -13.20 -8.70 4.67
N ILE A 385 -12.12 -8.01 5.03
CA ILE A 385 -12.01 -6.55 4.90
C ILE A 385 -11.67 -6.20 3.46
N ASN A 386 -12.46 -5.32 2.85
CA ASN A 386 -12.28 -4.85 1.47
C ASN A 386 -12.13 -3.33 1.45
N SER A 387 -11.17 -2.85 0.70
CA SER A 387 -10.94 -1.43 0.48
C SER A 387 -10.57 -1.13 -0.96
N SER A 388 -11.00 0.02 -1.44
CA SER A 388 -10.62 0.58 -2.74
C SER A 388 -10.43 2.09 -2.59
N ILE A 389 -9.43 2.66 -3.26
CA ILE A 389 -9.24 4.11 -3.36
C ILE A 389 -9.15 4.52 -4.82
N VAL A 390 -9.55 5.75 -5.13
CA VAL A 390 -9.43 6.35 -6.47
C VAL A 390 -8.47 7.51 -6.40
N LEU A 391 -7.40 7.41 -7.17
CA LEU A 391 -6.41 8.45 -7.41
C LEU A 391 -6.51 8.91 -8.86
N ALA A 392 -6.43 10.21 -9.11
CA ALA A 392 -6.45 10.80 -10.44
C ALA A 392 -5.35 11.85 -10.62
N GLY A 393 -5.14 12.27 -11.85
CA GLY A 393 -4.16 13.31 -12.16
C GLY A 393 -4.38 14.60 -11.37
N PRO A 394 -3.38 15.51 -11.38
CA PRO A 394 -3.41 16.74 -10.56
C PRO A 394 -4.67 17.62 -10.76
N LYS A 395 -5.31 17.53 -11.90
CA LYS A 395 -6.54 18.28 -12.24
C LYS A 395 -7.84 17.57 -11.82
N GLY A 396 -7.74 16.44 -11.11
CA GLY A 396 -8.93 15.72 -10.62
C GLY A 396 -9.68 14.90 -11.66
N GLY A 397 -9.04 14.47 -12.75
CA GLY A 397 -9.65 13.58 -13.76
C GLY A 397 -10.78 14.19 -14.58
N ARG A 398 -11.06 15.49 -14.47
CA ARG A 398 -11.96 16.19 -15.40
C ARG A 398 -11.13 16.56 -16.62
N ALA A 399 -11.40 15.90 -17.76
CA ALA A 399 -10.95 16.40 -19.04
C ALA A 399 -11.33 17.90 -19.10
N ALA A 400 -10.36 18.74 -19.48
CA ALA A 400 -10.65 20.15 -19.73
C ALA A 400 -11.72 20.18 -20.81
N SER A 401 -12.95 20.57 -20.41
CA SER A 401 -14.08 20.82 -21.32
C SER A 401 -13.80 22.01 -22.23
#